data_f2aaf3ba786dc0c096cfa54b0d8350da
#
_entry.id   f2aaf3ba786dc0c096cfa54b0d8350da
#
_cell.length_a   1.000
_cell.length_b   1.000
_cell.length_c   1.000
_cell.angle_alpha   90.00
_cell.angle_beta   90.00
_cell.angle_gamma   90.00
#
_symmetry.space_group_name_H-M   'P 1'
#
loop_
_entity.id
_entity.type
_entity.pdbx_description
1 polymer ?
#
loop_
_entity_poly.entity_id
_entity_poly.type
_entity_poly.pdbx_seq_one_letter_code
_entity_poly.pdbx_strand_id
1 'polypeptide(L)'
;MATLVETARSLVQKAAWNLDRGNPNTQLSAMAKWWSCHIAVKVVDEALQLHGGYGYIGDYPIERFYRAAKLLEIYEGTREIQKLTIARRTLGMS
;
A
#
# COMPACT_ATOMS: atom_id res chain seq x y z
N MET A 1 13.28 5.62 -0.86
CA MET A 1 12.47 4.63 -0.09
C MET A 1 11.89 5.20 1.20
N ALA A 2 12.72 5.80 2.05
CA ALA A 2 12.26 6.30 3.36
C ALA A 2 11.09 7.29 3.25
N THR A 3 11.18 8.26 2.34
CA THR A 3 10.13 9.25 2.14
C THR A 3 8.81 8.59 1.71
N LEU A 4 8.89 7.63 0.81
CA LEU A 4 7.69 6.90 0.35
C LEU A 4 7.04 6.13 1.50
N VAL A 5 7.85 5.47 2.33
CA VAL A 5 7.35 4.76 3.50
C VAL A 5 6.65 5.73 4.46
N GLU A 6 7.21 6.92 4.68
CA GLU A 6 6.59 7.92 5.54
C GLU A 6 5.26 8.44 4.98
N THR A 7 5.15 8.62 3.66
CA THR A 7 3.86 9.02 3.07
C THR A 7 2.79 7.94 3.31
N ALA A 8 3.16 6.68 3.15
CA ALA A 8 2.24 5.57 3.39
C ALA A 8 1.84 5.49 4.86
N ARG A 9 2.81 5.60 5.76
CA ARG A 9 2.56 5.57 7.21
C ARG A 9 1.62 6.68 7.64
N SER A 10 1.88 7.90 7.18
CA SER A 10 1.07 9.06 7.54
C SER A 10 -0.39 8.90 7.08
N LEU A 11 -0.58 8.37 5.89
CA LEU A 11 -1.91 8.17 5.33
C LEU A 11 -2.69 7.10 6.10
N VAL A 12 -2.04 5.99 6.45
CA VAL A 12 -2.65 4.92 7.24
C VAL A 12 -3.00 5.42 8.64
N GLN A 13 -2.10 6.15 9.28
CA GLN A 13 -2.33 6.70 10.62
C GLN A 13 -3.49 7.70 10.62
N LYS A 14 -3.59 8.53 9.60
CA LYS A 14 -4.70 9.47 9.48
C LYS A 14 -6.04 8.76 9.32
N ALA A 15 -6.09 7.71 8.50
CA ALA A 15 -7.31 6.91 8.32
C ALA A 15 -7.72 6.23 9.63
N ALA A 16 -6.76 5.63 10.34
CA ALA A 16 -6.99 4.99 11.62
C ALA A 16 -7.47 5.98 12.68
N TRP A 17 -6.85 7.15 12.73
CA TRP A 17 -7.22 8.19 13.68
C TRP A 17 -8.67 8.66 13.47
N ASN A 18 -9.06 8.87 12.22
CA ASN A 18 -10.44 9.25 11.90
C ASN A 18 -11.44 8.17 12.33
N LEU A 19 -11.09 6.90 12.11
CA LEU A 19 -11.94 5.78 12.51
C LEU A 19 -12.10 5.73 14.03
N ASP A 20 -11.00 5.90 14.76
CA ASP A 20 -11.00 5.88 16.23
C ASP A 20 -11.85 7.01 16.82
N ARG A 21 -11.97 8.12 16.14
CA ARG A 21 -12.80 9.25 16.56
C ARG A 21 -14.27 9.09 16.18
N GLY A 22 -14.65 7.93 15.64
CA GLY A 22 -16.01 7.68 15.20
C GLY A 22 -16.41 8.44 13.93
N ASN A 23 -15.42 8.84 13.12
CA ASN A 23 -15.62 9.62 11.91
C ASN A 23 -14.99 8.92 10.71
N PRO A 24 -15.52 7.75 10.30
CA PRO A 24 -14.93 6.98 9.21
C PRO A 24 -15.01 7.74 7.89
N ASN A 25 -13.95 7.61 7.10
CA ASN A 25 -13.84 8.26 5.80
C ASN A 25 -13.46 7.19 4.77
N THR A 26 -14.44 6.78 3.96
CA THR A 26 -14.25 5.73 2.96
C THR A 26 -13.18 6.11 1.92
N GLN A 27 -13.17 7.37 1.47
CA GLN A 27 -12.16 7.85 0.53
C GLN A 27 -10.76 7.73 1.10
N LEU A 28 -10.59 8.17 2.34
CA LEU A 28 -9.29 8.15 3.00
C LEU A 28 -8.82 6.71 3.26
N SER A 29 -9.74 5.82 3.66
CA SER A 29 -9.43 4.40 3.85
C SER A 29 -8.99 3.74 2.56
N ALA A 30 -9.65 4.05 1.45
CA ALA A 30 -9.29 3.54 0.13
C ALA A 30 -7.92 4.07 -0.31
N MET A 31 -7.65 5.34 -0.06
CA MET A 31 -6.33 5.94 -0.34
C MET A 31 -5.24 5.25 0.46
N ALA A 32 -5.47 5.02 1.76
CA ALA A 32 -4.51 4.36 2.64
C ALA A 32 -4.20 2.94 2.16
N LYS A 33 -5.24 2.16 1.82
CA LYS A 33 -5.06 0.79 1.32
C LYS A 33 -4.29 0.78 0.01
N TRP A 34 -4.74 1.55 -0.98
CA TRP A 34 -4.08 1.59 -2.28
C TRP A 34 -2.63 2.03 -2.17
N TRP A 35 -2.41 3.17 -1.52
CA TRP A 35 -1.07 3.78 -1.49
C TRP A 35 -0.07 2.94 -0.69
N SER A 36 -0.47 2.47 0.50
CA SER A 36 0.44 1.68 1.33
C SER A 36 0.86 0.38 0.64
N CYS A 37 -0.07 -0.29 -0.02
CA CYS A 37 0.23 -1.53 -0.74
C CYS A 37 1.08 -1.26 -1.98
N HIS A 38 0.80 -0.18 -2.70
CA HIS A 38 1.60 0.24 -3.85
C HIS A 38 3.04 0.55 -3.44
N ILE A 39 3.21 1.32 -2.35
CA ILE A 39 4.55 1.66 -1.85
C ILE A 39 5.27 0.42 -1.33
N ALA A 40 4.57 -0.51 -0.69
CA ALA A 40 5.19 -1.76 -0.24
C ALA A 40 5.82 -2.52 -1.41
N VAL A 41 5.11 -2.67 -2.52
CA VAL A 41 5.63 -3.34 -3.72
C VAL A 41 6.83 -2.58 -4.27
N LYS A 42 6.72 -1.26 -4.38
CA LYS A 42 7.81 -0.42 -4.91
C LYS A 42 9.06 -0.51 -4.06
N VAL A 43 8.91 -0.46 -2.75
CA VAL A 43 10.05 -0.51 -1.82
C VAL A 43 10.74 -1.87 -1.87
N VAL A 44 9.97 -2.98 -1.85
CA VAL A 44 10.59 -4.30 -1.90
C VAL A 44 11.21 -4.58 -3.27
N ASP A 45 10.66 -4.03 -4.34
CA ASP A 45 11.25 -4.10 -5.67
C ASP A 45 12.66 -3.48 -5.68
N GLU A 46 12.77 -2.26 -5.16
CA GLU A 46 14.05 -1.56 -5.06
C GLU A 46 15.02 -2.27 -4.12
N ALA A 47 14.52 -2.78 -3.00
CA ALA A 47 15.35 -3.50 -2.03
C ALA A 47 15.90 -4.80 -2.64
N LEU A 48 15.09 -5.54 -3.40
CA LEU A 48 15.53 -6.74 -4.09
C LEU A 48 16.60 -6.38 -5.13
N GLN A 49 16.41 -5.29 -5.86
CA GLN A 49 17.38 -4.80 -6.84
C GLN A 49 18.73 -4.50 -6.19
N LEU A 50 18.71 -3.90 -5.00
CA LEU A 50 19.93 -3.60 -4.25
C LEU A 50 20.67 -4.86 -3.79
N HIS A 51 19.96 -5.96 -3.57
CA HIS A 51 20.58 -7.25 -3.26
C HIS A 51 21.29 -7.86 -4.49
N GLY A 52 20.92 -7.40 -5.69
CA GLY A 52 21.43 -7.99 -6.93
C GLY A 52 20.99 -9.43 -7.07
N GLY A 53 21.85 -10.28 -7.63
CA GLY A 53 21.54 -11.71 -7.81
C GLY A 53 21.20 -12.44 -6.52
N TYR A 54 21.74 -11.99 -5.39
CA TYR A 54 21.44 -12.60 -4.09
C TYR A 54 19.98 -12.41 -3.70
N GLY A 55 19.31 -11.37 -4.19
CA GLY A 55 17.90 -11.13 -3.92
C GLY A 55 16.99 -12.18 -4.56
N TYR A 56 17.44 -12.82 -5.61
CA TYR A 56 16.70 -13.86 -6.32
C TYR A 56 16.84 -15.25 -5.67
N ILE A 57 17.83 -15.40 -4.81
CA ILE A 57 18.12 -16.69 -4.14
C ILE A 57 17.26 -16.78 -2.87
N GLY A 58 16.63 -17.95 -2.66
CA GLY A 58 15.75 -18.19 -1.53
C GLY A 58 16.41 -18.14 -0.16
N ASP A 59 17.75 -18.04 -0.09
CA ASP A 59 18.50 -17.94 1.17
C ASP A 59 18.25 -16.59 1.88
N TYR A 60 17.84 -15.58 1.13
CA TYR A 60 17.56 -14.25 1.68
C TYR A 60 16.04 -13.99 1.65
N PRO A 61 15.47 -13.38 2.69
CA PRO A 61 14.02 -13.25 2.81
C PRO A 61 13.38 -12.24 1.84
N ILE A 62 14.17 -11.40 1.16
CA ILE A 62 13.61 -10.31 0.35
C ILE A 62 12.66 -10.80 -0.76
N GLU A 63 12.94 -11.96 -1.37
CA GLU A 63 12.08 -12.47 -2.44
C GLU A 63 10.71 -12.88 -1.93
N ARG A 64 10.62 -13.33 -0.68
CA ARG A 64 9.34 -13.66 -0.02
C ARG A 64 8.55 -12.40 0.29
N PHE A 65 9.22 -11.34 0.71
CA PHE A 65 8.57 -10.05 0.93
C PHE A 65 8.00 -9.48 -0.36
N TYR A 66 8.69 -9.68 -1.48
CA TYR A 66 8.19 -9.25 -2.78
C TYR A 66 6.85 -9.92 -3.10
N ARG A 67 6.78 -11.24 -2.98
CA ARG A 67 5.54 -12.00 -3.23
C ARG A 67 4.43 -11.57 -2.28
N ALA A 68 4.74 -11.43 -0.99
CA ALA A 68 3.77 -11.02 0.02
C ALA A 68 3.24 -9.61 -0.25
N ALA A 69 4.11 -8.68 -0.61
CA ALA A 69 3.71 -7.30 -0.91
C ALA A 69 2.76 -7.24 -2.11
N LYS A 70 3.03 -8.02 -3.16
CA LYS A 70 2.18 -8.02 -4.36
C LYS A 70 0.78 -8.54 -4.04
N LEU A 71 0.66 -9.53 -3.17
CA LEU A 71 -0.64 -10.05 -2.74
C LEU A 71 -1.50 -8.96 -2.09
N LEU A 72 -0.87 -8.03 -1.36
CA LEU A 72 -1.58 -6.93 -0.70
C LEU A 72 -2.31 -6.02 -1.69
N GLU A 73 -1.82 -5.93 -2.93
CA GLU A 73 -2.48 -5.14 -3.97
C GLU A 73 -3.65 -5.87 -4.62
N ILE A 74 -3.81 -7.16 -4.35
CA ILE A 74 -4.76 -8.01 -5.04
C ILE A 74 -5.98 -8.33 -4.17
N TYR A 75 -5.76 -8.74 -2.92
CA TYR A 75 -6.83 -9.21 -2.05
C TYR A 75 -7.43 -8.07 -1.19
N GLU A 76 -8.61 -8.33 -0.62
CA GLU A 76 -9.32 -7.38 0.25
C GLU A 76 -9.55 -6.02 -0.43
N GLY A 77 -9.93 -6.07 -1.69
CA GLY A 77 -10.11 -4.88 -2.52
C GLY A 77 -8.88 -4.59 -3.36
N THR A 78 -8.94 -4.92 -4.65
CA THR A 78 -7.83 -4.69 -5.58
C THR A 78 -7.50 -3.20 -5.67
N ARG A 79 -6.30 -2.89 -6.16
CA ARG A 79 -5.89 -1.49 -6.36
C ARG A 79 -6.85 -0.77 -7.32
N GLU A 80 -7.38 -1.46 -8.31
CA GLU A 80 -8.32 -0.89 -9.27
C GLU A 80 -9.64 -0.51 -8.59
N ILE A 81 -10.15 -1.37 -7.70
CA ILE A 81 -11.36 -1.10 -6.92
C ILE A 81 -11.13 0.07 -5.96
N GLN A 82 -9.95 0.13 -5.32
CA GLN A 82 -9.63 1.23 -4.42
C GLN A 82 -9.57 2.56 -5.18
N LYS A 83 -8.93 2.56 -6.35
CA LYS A 83 -8.87 3.77 -7.20
C LYS A 83 -10.26 4.21 -7.64
N LEU A 84 -11.13 3.26 -7.97
CA LEU A 84 -12.50 3.56 -8.37
C LEU A 84 -13.27 4.21 -7.21
N THR A 85 -13.12 3.69 -6.00
CA THR A 85 -13.74 4.25 -4.80
C THR A 85 -13.25 5.68 -4.56
N ILE A 86 -11.94 5.90 -4.67
CA ILE A 86 -11.35 7.24 -4.51
C ILE A 86 -11.93 8.21 -5.52
N ALA A 87 -11.99 7.80 -6.79
CA ALA A 87 -12.50 8.65 -7.87
C ALA A 87 -13.97 9.02 -7.64
N ARG A 88 -14.79 8.04 -7.29
CA ARG A 88 -16.20 8.28 -7.01
C ARG A 88 -16.40 9.28 -5.89
N ARG A 89 -15.70 9.10 -4.78
CA ARG A 89 -15.81 9.99 -3.62
C ARG A 89 -15.27 11.38 -3.93
N THR A 90 -14.18 11.47 -4.69
CA THR A 90 -13.60 12.76 -5.08
C THR A 90 -14.57 13.56 -5.95
N LEU A 91 -15.31 12.86 -6.82
CA LEU A 91 -16.27 13.49 -7.74
C LEU A 91 -17.65 13.66 -7.11
N GLY A 92 -17.83 13.31 -5.85
CA GLY A 92 -19.13 13.42 -5.18
C GLY A 92 -20.13 12.34 -5.58
N MET A 93 -19.67 11.25 -6.18
CA MET A 93 -20.50 10.10 -6.57
C MET A 93 -20.57 9.08 -5.44
N SER A 94 -21.72 8.44 -5.31
CA SER A 94 -21.91 7.40 -4.28
C SER A 94 -21.50 6.01 -4.76
#